data_a0dd9a83b80a888053424fe6959dca1c
#
_entry.id   a0dd9a83b80a888053424fe6959dca1c
#
_cell.length_a   1.000
_cell.length_b   1.000
_cell.length_c   1.000
_cell.angle_alpha   90.00
_cell.angle_beta   90.00
_cell.angle_gamma   90.00
#
_symmetry.space_group_name_H-M   'P 1'
#
loop_
_entity.id
_entity.type
_entity.pdbx_description
1 polymer ?
#
loop_
_entity_poly.entity_id
_entity_poly.type
_entity_poly.pdbx_seq_one_letter_code
_entity_poly.pdbx_strand_id
1 'polypeptide(L)'
;MKFFFLLFLLISCSEKNSYYFPLDKIESWTYAVEIIPEVESKILYKKTNTSIGEKKIKIQNQEKKIFPILREDGTTFFYEITDKGIFRKGVRYLKNEEINFENDRLVLPSSIKLDEMWSNDSKTFLILRRYPYYDYKATTNFKINYKIMSLNETVKTPSGVFNDCIMIKGEGQTNFIGDSEIGSIGIKITSEEWYSKKVGLIKMIREEQTDTDLFGTTRMIQLLENYKKR
;
A
#
# COMPACT_ATOMS: atom_id res chain seq x y z
N MET A 1 16.93 13.88 -56.35
CA MET A 1 16.14 12.96 -55.53
C MET A 1 16.47 13.26 -54.05
N LYS A 2 15.63 14.07 -53.36
CA LYS A 2 15.84 14.44 -51.96
C LYS A 2 15.06 13.46 -51.07
N PHE A 3 15.76 12.62 -50.32
CA PHE A 3 15.16 11.72 -49.34
C PHE A 3 14.79 12.54 -48.11
N PHE A 4 13.49 12.70 -47.83
CA PHE A 4 12.96 13.33 -46.62
C PHE A 4 12.85 12.23 -45.54
N PHE A 5 13.77 12.22 -44.59
CA PHE A 5 13.77 11.31 -43.46
C PHE A 5 12.76 11.83 -42.41
N LEU A 6 11.57 11.25 -42.38
CA LEU A 6 10.52 11.59 -41.43
C LEU A 6 10.87 10.96 -40.08
N LEU A 7 11.43 11.76 -39.18
CA LEU A 7 11.75 11.35 -37.83
C LEU A 7 10.45 11.27 -37.01
N PHE A 8 9.91 10.07 -36.83
CA PHE A 8 8.81 9.80 -35.90
C PHE A 8 9.31 9.95 -34.47
N LEU A 9 9.07 11.11 -33.86
CA LEU A 9 9.20 11.30 -32.42
C LEU A 9 8.07 10.51 -31.74
N LEU A 10 8.39 9.34 -31.20
CA LEU A 10 7.54 8.62 -30.26
C LEU A 10 7.47 9.45 -28.97
N ILE A 11 6.45 10.29 -28.87
CA ILE A 11 6.09 10.96 -27.63
C ILE A 11 5.52 9.87 -26.71
N SER A 12 6.38 9.30 -25.88
CA SER A 12 5.96 8.44 -24.78
C SER A 12 5.19 9.31 -23.79
N CYS A 13 3.87 9.28 -23.90
CA CYS A 13 2.97 9.96 -22.96
C CYS A 13 3.03 9.19 -21.63
N SER A 14 3.88 9.64 -20.69
CA SER A 14 3.88 9.09 -19.35
C SER A 14 2.57 9.51 -18.64
N GLU A 15 1.73 8.55 -18.29
CA GLU A 15 0.51 8.83 -17.58
C GLU A 15 0.83 9.35 -16.16
N LYS A 16 0.09 10.37 -15.71
CA LYS A 16 0.27 10.94 -14.38
C LYS A 16 -0.22 9.96 -13.31
N ASN A 17 0.59 9.75 -12.28
CA ASN A 17 0.28 8.89 -11.13
C ASN A 17 -1.03 9.23 -10.41
N SER A 18 -1.47 10.51 -10.43
CA SER A 18 -2.74 10.95 -9.86
C SER A 18 -3.97 10.25 -10.46
N TYR A 19 -3.86 9.68 -11.65
CA TYR A 19 -4.92 8.85 -12.21
C TYR A 19 -5.10 7.52 -11.48
N TYR A 20 -4.02 6.94 -10.96
CA TYR A 20 -4.06 5.66 -10.24
C TYR A 20 -4.25 5.80 -8.73
N PHE A 21 -4.18 7.02 -8.19
CA PHE A 21 -4.49 7.31 -6.79
C PHE A 21 -5.20 8.66 -6.67
N PRO A 22 -6.50 8.74 -7.05
CA PRO A 22 -7.27 9.98 -7.20
C PRO A 22 -7.77 10.49 -5.84
N LEU A 23 -6.87 11.03 -5.02
CA LEU A 23 -7.13 11.52 -3.66
C LEU A 23 -8.16 12.66 -3.59
N ASP A 24 -8.34 13.39 -4.69
CA ASP A 24 -9.27 14.53 -4.80
C ASP A 24 -10.62 14.17 -5.45
N LYS A 25 -10.74 13.02 -6.11
CA LYS A 25 -11.91 12.64 -6.91
C LYS A 25 -12.79 11.58 -6.25
N ILE A 26 -12.27 10.83 -5.32
CA ILE A 26 -13.00 9.79 -4.60
C ILE A 26 -13.29 10.29 -3.19
N GLU A 27 -14.53 10.10 -2.72
CA GLU A 27 -14.95 10.40 -1.36
C GLU A 27 -14.59 9.26 -0.42
N SER A 28 -14.86 8.01 -0.84
CA SER A 28 -14.56 6.85 0.00
C SER A 28 -14.32 5.57 -0.80
N TRP A 29 -13.58 4.66 -0.17
CA TRP A 29 -13.35 3.29 -0.63
C TRP A 29 -13.72 2.34 0.50
N THR A 30 -14.53 1.33 0.20
CA THR A 30 -14.83 0.22 1.12
C THR A 30 -14.26 -1.07 0.55
N TYR A 31 -13.49 -1.78 1.38
CA TYR A 31 -12.85 -3.03 1.02
C TYR A 31 -13.36 -4.18 1.88
N ALA A 32 -13.56 -5.33 1.27
CA ALA A 32 -13.62 -6.61 1.96
C ALA A 32 -12.18 -7.05 2.24
N VAL A 33 -11.86 -7.34 3.49
CA VAL A 33 -10.54 -7.79 3.93
C VAL A 33 -10.66 -9.16 4.55
N GLU A 34 -9.78 -10.05 4.12
CA GLU A 34 -9.65 -11.41 4.61
C GLU A 34 -8.23 -11.61 5.09
N ILE A 35 -8.05 -12.03 6.34
CA ILE A 35 -6.77 -12.48 6.90
C ILE A 35 -6.84 -13.97 7.10
N ILE A 36 -5.91 -14.68 6.51
CA ILE A 36 -5.81 -16.15 6.50
C ILE A 36 -4.48 -16.53 7.16
N PRO A 37 -4.46 -16.74 8.48
CA PRO A 37 -3.32 -17.33 9.15
C PRO A 37 -3.26 -18.83 8.83
N GLU A 38 -2.07 -19.42 8.81
CA GLU A 38 -1.91 -20.85 8.57
C GLU A 38 -2.49 -21.73 9.69
N VAL A 39 -2.39 -21.26 10.92
CA VAL A 39 -2.70 -22.05 12.13
C VAL A 39 -4.01 -21.62 12.80
N GLU A 40 -4.58 -20.47 12.47
CA GLU A 40 -5.75 -19.91 13.11
C GLU A 40 -6.95 -19.80 12.17
N SER A 41 -8.12 -19.54 12.75
CA SER A 41 -9.32 -19.27 11.97
C SER A 41 -9.17 -17.96 11.18
N LYS A 42 -9.66 -17.99 9.96
CA LYS A 42 -9.70 -16.84 9.07
C LYS A 42 -10.53 -15.69 9.66
N ILE A 43 -10.05 -14.45 9.49
CA ILE A 43 -10.70 -13.24 9.95
C ILE A 43 -11.24 -12.49 8.74
N LEU A 44 -12.52 -12.09 8.79
CA LEU A 44 -13.20 -11.29 7.78
C LEU A 44 -13.65 -9.97 8.37
N TYR A 45 -13.34 -8.85 7.72
CA TYR A 45 -13.86 -7.55 8.11
C TYR A 45 -13.96 -6.60 6.92
N LYS A 46 -14.69 -5.49 7.11
CA LYS A 46 -14.73 -4.39 6.14
C LYS A 46 -13.80 -3.28 6.60
N LYS A 47 -13.15 -2.64 5.64
CA LYS A 47 -12.26 -1.51 5.86
C LYS A 47 -12.71 -0.36 4.99
N THR A 48 -13.00 0.78 5.60
CA THR A 48 -13.39 2.00 4.88
C THR A 48 -12.34 3.08 5.02
N ASN A 49 -11.93 3.62 3.89
CA ASN A 49 -11.06 4.78 3.78
C ASN A 49 -11.87 5.96 3.25
N THR A 50 -11.89 7.08 3.96
CA THR A 50 -12.62 8.30 3.57
C THR A 50 -11.64 9.44 3.30
N SER A 51 -11.69 10.00 2.10
CA SER A 51 -10.91 11.20 1.75
C SER A 51 -11.55 12.44 2.35
N ILE A 52 -10.78 13.16 3.15
CA ILE A 52 -11.23 14.44 3.75
C ILE A 52 -11.08 15.61 2.75
N GLY A 53 -10.42 15.37 1.60
CA GLY A 53 -10.10 16.35 0.59
C GLY A 53 -8.80 17.10 0.89
N GLU A 54 -8.43 18.04 0.01
CA GLU A 54 -7.22 18.84 0.15
C GLU A 54 -7.27 19.69 1.44
N LYS A 55 -6.19 19.68 2.19
CA LYS A 55 -5.94 20.54 3.35
C LYS A 55 -4.56 21.18 3.24
N LYS A 56 -4.45 22.38 3.76
CA LYS A 56 -3.15 23.03 3.93
C LYS A 56 -2.69 22.84 5.37
N ILE A 57 -1.52 22.26 5.56
CA ILE A 57 -0.91 22.07 6.88
C ILE A 57 0.54 22.53 6.86
N LYS A 58 1.05 22.94 8.01
CA LYS A 58 2.48 23.26 8.17
C LYS A 58 3.25 21.99 8.51
N ILE A 59 4.23 21.66 7.66
CA ILE A 59 5.20 20.59 7.89
C ILE A 59 6.58 21.24 7.86
N GLN A 60 7.36 21.11 8.93
CA GLN A 60 8.70 21.72 9.03
C GLN A 60 8.71 23.21 8.64
N ASN A 61 7.73 23.99 9.16
CA ASN A 61 7.54 25.41 8.88
C ASN A 61 7.17 25.79 7.43
N GLN A 62 6.90 24.81 6.57
CA GLN A 62 6.42 25.05 5.19
C GLN A 62 4.95 24.68 5.07
N GLU A 63 4.14 25.55 4.46
CA GLU A 63 2.76 25.22 4.10
C GLU A 63 2.75 24.22 2.95
N LYS A 64 2.10 23.08 3.16
CA LYS A 64 1.98 22.01 2.17
C LYS A 64 0.53 21.61 1.95
N LYS A 65 0.22 21.26 0.70
CA LYS A 65 -1.06 20.68 0.32
C LYS A 65 -1.06 19.20 0.59
N ILE A 66 -1.93 18.76 1.47
CA ILE A 66 -2.02 17.39 1.96
C ILE A 66 -3.43 16.85 1.76
N PHE A 67 -3.53 15.57 1.46
CA PHE A 67 -4.77 14.82 1.30
C PHE A 67 -4.90 13.81 2.45
N PRO A 68 -5.63 14.14 3.53
CA PRO A 68 -5.87 13.22 4.62
C PRO A 68 -6.87 12.14 4.21
N ILE A 69 -6.55 10.88 4.53
CA ILE A 69 -7.44 9.72 4.38
C ILE A 69 -7.73 9.16 5.77
N LEU A 70 -8.97 9.26 6.19
CA LEU A 70 -9.47 8.73 7.46
C LEU A 70 -9.93 7.29 7.27
N ARG A 71 -9.49 6.40 8.14
CA ARG A 71 -9.97 5.01 8.24
C ARG A 71 -11.07 4.89 9.30
N GLU A 72 -11.87 3.82 9.21
CA GLU A 72 -12.93 3.53 10.19
C GLU A 72 -12.43 3.36 11.63
N ASP A 73 -11.17 2.97 11.82
CA ASP A 73 -10.52 2.86 13.13
C ASP A 73 -10.04 4.21 13.71
N GLY A 74 -10.35 5.32 13.04
CA GLY A 74 -9.93 6.67 13.41
C GLY A 74 -8.49 7.02 13.04
N THR A 75 -7.73 6.09 12.47
CA THR A 75 -6.40 6.37 11.94
C THR A 75 -6.50 7.26 10.71
N THR A 76 -5.72 8.32 10.66
CA THR A 76 -5.65 9.24 9.51
C THR A 76 -4.26 9.18 8.88
N PHE A 77 -4.20 8.84 7.59
CA PHE A 77 -2.99 8.91 6.79
C PHE A 77 -2.93 10.21 6.01
N PHE A 78 -1.76 10.83 5.94
CA PHE A 78 -1.54 12.11 5.28
C PHE A 78 -0.70 11.94 4.02
N TYR A 79 -1.28 12.23 2.86
CA TYR A 79 -0.63 12.08 1.56
C TYR A 79 -0.30 13.44 0.94
N GLU A 80 0.87 13.53 0.29
CA GLU A 80 1.31 14.67 -0.51
C GLU A 80 1.50 14.22 -1.97
N ILE A 81 1.00 15.01 -2.91
CA ILE A 81 1.24 14.82 -4.35
C ILE A 81 2.33 15.80 -4.76
N THR A 82 3.43 15.28 -5.29
CA THR A 82 4.59 16.06 -5.74
C THR A 82 4.94 15.73 -7.19
N ASP A 83 5.92 16.41 -7.75
CA ASP A 83 6.53 16.10 -9.05
C ASP A 83 7.27 14.74 -9.07
N LYS A 84 7.68 14.24 -7.90
CA LYS A 84 8.37 12.94 -7.75
C LYS A 84 7.42 11.77 -7.54
N GLY A 85 6.18 12.03 -7.13
CA GLY A 85 5.21 10.99 -6.87
C GLY A 85 4.20 11.34 -5.79
N ILE A 86 3.48 10.33 -5.34
CA ILE A 86 2.52 10.39 -4.22
C ILE A 86 3.19 9.78 -2.99
N PHE A 87 3.34 10.61 -1.96
CA PHE A 87 4.01 10.22 -0.72
C PHE A 87 3.03 10.17 0.45
N ARG A 88 3.16 9.17 1.30
CA ARG A 88 2.58 9.22 2.64
C ARG A 88 3.59 9.91 3.55
N LYS A 89 3.18 11.03 4.13
CA LYS A 89 4.03 11.91 4.95
C LYS A 89 3.92 11.62 6.43
N GLY A 90 2.83 11.00 6.85
CA GLY A 90 2.63 10.70 8.26
C GLY A 90 1.32 10.00 8.54
N VAL A 91 1.14 9.67 9.81
CA VAL A 91 -0.04 9.02 10.35
C VAL A 91 -0.43 9.65 11.68
N ARG A 92 -1.73 9.78 11.92
CA ARG A 92 -2.29 10.13 13.22
C ARG A 92 -3.21 8.99 13.66
N TYR A 93 -2.88 8.37 14.78
CA TYR A 93 -3.71 7.35 15.40
C TYR A 93 -4.84 7.99 16.21
N LEU A 94 -5.97 7.30 16.37
CA LEU A 94 -7.17 7.84 17.05
C LEU A 94 -6.87 8.48 18.41
N LYS A 95 -5.96 7.91 19.18
CA LYS A 95 -5.60 8.37 20.53
C LYS A 95 -4.57 9.50 20.55
N ASN A 96 -4.02 9.89 19.40
CA ASN A 96 -2.96 10.87 19.30
C ASN A 96 -3.51 12.17 18.70
N GLU A 97 -3.22 13.30 19.34
CA GLU A 97 -3.55 14.62 18.80
C GLU A 97 -2.58 15.03 17.69
N GLU A 98 -1.32 14.59 17.77
CA GLU A 98 -0.27 14.96 16.85
C GLU A 98 -0.11 13.98 15.68
N ILE A 99 0.37 14.52 14.56
CA ILE A 99 0.74 13.73 13.39
C ILE A 99 2.14 13.16 13.62
N ASN A 100 2.26 11.84 13.62
CA ASN A 100 3.56 11.18 13.55
C ASN A 100 4.05 11.26 12.11
N PHE A 101 4.99 12.17 11.85
CA PHE A 101 5.63 12.25 10.55
C PHE A 101 6.52 11.02 10.33
N GLU A 102 6.32 10.38 9.18
CA GLU A 102 7.13 9.24 8.76
C GLU A 102 8.23 9.72 7.81
N ASN A 103 9.29 8.91 7.64
CA ASN A 103 10.15 9.04 6.47
C ASN A 103 9.26 8.94 5.22
N ASP A 104 9.50 9.79 4.24
CA ASP A 104 8.69 9.91 3.03
C ASP A 104 8.45 8.54 2.38
N ARG A 105 7.26 7.98 2.57
CA ARG A 105 6.89 6.69 1.99
C ARG A 105 6.29 6.92 0.60
N LEU A 106 7.05 6.59 -0.44
CA LEU A 106 6.56 6.67 -1.82
C LEU A 106 5.49 5.60 -2.08
N VAL A 107 4.27 6.03 -2.34
CA VAL A 107 3.14 5.14 -2.66
C VAL A 107 3.13 4.81 -4.15
N LEU A 108 3.20 5.84 -4.99
CA LEU A 108 3.31 5.70 -6.44
C LEU A 108 4.32 6.72 -6.99
N PRO A 109 5.24 6.32 -7.88
CA PRO A 109 6.16 7.22 -8.56
C PRO A 109 5.41 8.18 -9.49
N SER A 110 6.02 9.31 -9.83
CA SER A 110 5.40 10.31 -10.73
C SER A 110 5.15 9.79 -12.14
N SER A 111 6.01 8.88 -12.60
CA SER A 111 5.91 8.22 -13.89
C SER A 111 5.61 6.74 -13.69
N ILE A 112 4.51 6.29 -14.25
CA ILE A 112 4.11 4.87 -14.22
C ILE A 112 4.70 4.19 -15.44
N LYS A 113 5.74 3.38 -15.23
CA LYS A 113 6.46 2.64 -16.28
C LYS A 113 6.68 1.20 -15.83
N LEU A 114 6.69 0.29 -16.80
CA LEU A 114 7.09 -1.09 -16.55
C LEU A 114 8.53 -1.11 -15.99
N ASP A 115 8.77 -1.99 -15.03
CA ASP A 115 10.07 -2.17 -14.34
C ASP A 115 10.53 -0.99 -13.47
N GLU A 116 9.71 0.07 -13.29
CA GLU A 116 10.00 1.14 -12.33
C GLU A 116 10.09 0.56 -10.91
N MET A 117 11.14 0.93 -10.18
CA MET A 117 11.45 0.37 -8.87
C MET A 117 11.64 1.46 -7.81
N TRP A 118 11.20 1.16 -6.58
CA TRP A 118 11.46 1.99 -5.40
C TRP A 118 11.45 1.16 -4.13
N SER A 119 11.93 1.75 -3.03
CA SER A 119 11.96 1.09 -1.73
C SER A 119 11.27 1.94 -0.67
N ASN A 120 10.66 1.27 0.31
CA ASN A 120 10.09 1.93 1.49
C ASN A 120 10.47 1.18 2.76
N ASP A 121 10.58 1.92 3.86
CA ASP A 121 10.61 1.32 5.19
C ASP A 121 9.23 0.73 5.52
N SER A 122 9.20 -0.43 6.12
CA SER A 122 7.99 -1.17 6.49
C SER A 122 8.18 -1.91 7.81
N LYS A 123 7.10 -2.48 8.32
CA LYS A 123 7.08 -3.29 9.55
C LYS A 123 6.31 -4.58 9.35
N THR A 124 6.74 -5.63 10.03
CA THR A 124 5.94 -6.86 10.20
C THR A 124 4.98 -6.69 11.37
N PHE A 125 3.87 -7.42 11.36
CA PHE A 125 2.85 -7.40 12.40
C PHE A 125 2.34 -8.82 12.67
N LEU A 126 3.26 -9.75 12.92
CA LEU A 126 2.91 -11.11 13.28
C LEU A 126 2.41 -11.16 14.72
N ILE A 127 1.28 -11.81 14.93
CA ILE A 127 0.68 -11.99 16.25
C ILE A 127 0.47 -13.48 16.46
N LEU A 128 1.06 -14.02 17.52
CA LEU A 128 0.83 -15.38 17.98
C LEU A 128 -0.23 -15.36 19.07
N ARG A 129 -1.36 -16.01 18.82
CA ARG A 129 -2.50 -16.12 19.72
C ARG A 129 -2.68 -17.55 20.24
N ARG A 130 -1.61 -18.18 20.59
CA ARG A 130 -1.59 -19.59 21.02
C ARG A 130 -0.93 -19.73 22.37
N TYR A 131 -1.55 -20.50 23.28
CA TYR A 131 -0.94 -20.87 24.55
C TYR A 131 0.40 -21.59 24.31
N PRO A 132 1.48 -21.27 25.08
CA PRO A 132 1.53 -20.29 26.20
C PRO A 132 1.75 -18.84 25.75
N TYR A 133 1.89 -18.55 24.46
CA TYR A 133 2.34 -17.27 23.88
C TYR A 133 1.19 -16.34 23.50
N TYR A 134 0.14 -16.25 24.32
CA TYR A 134 -0.98 -15.37 24.04
C TYR A 134 -0.55 -13.93 23.75
N ASP A 135 -1.04 -13.37 22.62
CA ASP A 135 -0.77 -12.01 22.18
C ASP A 135 0.72 -11.65 22.00
N TYR A 136 1.59 -12.64 21.80
CA TYR A 136 2.98 -12.38 21.43
C TYR A 136 3.03 -11.69 20.06
N LYS A 137 3.75 -10.56 20.00
CA LYS A 137 3.85 -9.74 18.77
C LYS A 137 5.28 -9.73 18.27
N ALA A 138 5.50 -10.25 17.07
CA ALA A 138 6.77 -10.16 16.38
C ALA A 138 6.72 -8.99 15.39
N THR A 139 7.12 -7.81 15.87
CA THR A 139 7.19 -6.60 15.05
C THR A 139 8.65 -6.20 14.83
N THR A 140 9.05 -6.16 13.57
CA THR A 140 10.40 -5.73 13.18
C THR A 140 10.37 -4.83 11.95
N ASN A 141 11.36 -3.95 11.83
CA ASN A 141 11.50 -3.06 10.70
C ASN A 141 12.23 -3.77 9.56
N PHE A 142 11.85 -3.47 8.31
CA PHE A 142 12.53 -3.94 7.12
C PHE A 142 12.33 -2.97 5.96
N LYS A 143 13.09 -3.18 4.88
CA LYS A 143 12.86 -2.50 3.60
C LYS A 143 12.07 -3.41 2.68
N ILE A 144 11.01 -2.86 2.08
CA ILE A 144 10.27 -3.51 1.00
C ILE A 144 10.62 -2.83 -0.32
N ASN A 145 11.03 -3.63 -1.30
CA ASN A 145 11.37 -3.18 -2.64
C ASN A 145 10.16 -3.41 -3.55
N TYR A 146 9.65 -2.35 -4.14
CA TYR A 146 8.51 -2.38 -5.05
C TYR A 146 8.97 -2.31 -6.49
N LYS A 147 8.22 -2.96 -7.37
CA LYS A 147 8.41 -2.95 -8.82
C LYS A 147 7.08 -2.96 -9.54
N ILE A 148 6.94 -2.15 -10.61
CA ILE A 148 5.78 -2.22 -11.49
C ILE A 148 5.96 -3.42 -12.44
N MET A 149 5.10 -4.43 -12.31
CA MET A 149 5.19 -5.69 -13.03
C MET A 149 4.32 -5.72 -14.29
N SER A 150 3.22 -4.96 -14.30
CA SER A 150 2.30 -4.89 -15.44
C SER A 150 1.59 -3.54 -15.48
N LEU A 151 1.22 -3.10 -16.69
CA LEU A 151 0.46 -1.86 -16.93
C LEU A 151 -0.94 -2.13 -17.49
N ASN A 152 -1.29 -3.40 -17.72
CA ASN A 152 -2.51 -3.77 -18.46
C ASN A 152 -3.16 -5.04 -17.89
N GLU A 153 -3.39 -5.06 -16.57
CA GLU A 153 -4.09 -6.17 -15.92
C GLU A 153 -5.60 -5.98 -15.96
N THR A 154 -6.33 -7.09 -16.09
CA THR A 154 -7.77 -7.13 -15.84
C THR A 154 -8.04 -7.77 -14.50
N VAL A 155 -8.68 -7.03 -13.59
CA VAL A 155 -8.91 -7.43 -12.21
C VAL A 155 -10.40 -7.45 -11.90
N LYS A 156 -10.88 -8.57 -11.35
CA LYS A 156 -12.25 -8.71 -10.85
C LYS A 156 -12.28 -8.52 -9.34
N THR A 157 -13.18 -7.68 -8.86
CA THR A 157 -13.47 -7.44 -7.44
C THR A 157 -14.97 -7.48 -7.21
N PRO A 158 -15.48 -7.47 -5.97
CA PRO A 158 -16.91 -7.31 -5.71
C PRO A 158 -17.51 -6.03 -6.30
N SER A 159 -16.72 -4.96 -6.46
CA SER A 159 -17.14 -3.70 -7.08
C SER A 159 -17.25 -3.75 -8.61
N GLY A 160 -16.78 -4.81 -9.26
CA GLY A 160 -16.83 -4.99 -10.70
C GLY A 160 -15.53 -5.48 -11.34
N VAL A 161 -15.45 -5.36 -12.67
CA VAL A 161 -14.27 -5.70 -13.46
C VAL A 161 -13.56 -4.40 -13.87
N PHE A 162 -12.26 -4.34 -13.64
CA PHE A 162 -11.40 -3.21 -13.95
C PHE A 162 -10.34 -3.64 -14.96
N ASN A 163 -10.27 -2.94 -16.07
CA ASN A 163 -9.25 -3.14 -17.11
C ASN A 163 -8.13 -2.11 -16.97
N ASP A 164 -7.02 -2.32 -17.67
CA ASP A 164 -5.87 -1.43 -17.70
C ASP A 164 -5.32 -1.08 -16.32
N CYS A 165 -5.36 -2.06 -15.42
CA CYS A 165 -4.81 -1.90 -14.07
C CYS A 165 -3.30 -2.05 -14.10
N ILE A 166 -2.60 -1.24 -13.29
CA ILE A 166 -1.19 -1.50 -12.99
C ILE A 166 -1.09 -2.51 -11.87
N MET A 167 -0.12 -3.41 -11.99
CA MET A 167 0.24 -4.37 -10.95
C MET A 167 1.62 -4.04 -10.41
N ILE A 168 1.71 -3.88 -9.10
CA ILE A 168 2.93 -3.58 -8.36
C ILE A 168 3.22 -4.76 -7.44
N LYS A 169 4.45 -5.27 -7.49
CA LYS A 169 4.95 -6.30 -6.57
C LYS A 169 5.94 -5.69 -5.61
N GLY A 170 5.79 -5.98 -4.34
CA GLY A 170 6.72 -5.63 -3.26
C GLY A 170 7.33 -6.88 -2.65
N GLU A 171 8.63 -6.87 -2.40
CA GLU A 171 9.36 -7.97 -1.76
C GLU A 171 10.26 -7.43 -0.66
N GLY A 172 10.28 -8.12 0.48
CA GLY A 172 11.13 -7.79 1.61
C GLY A 172 11.46 -9.03 2.43
N GLN A 173 12.51 -8.90 3.24
CA GLN A 173 12.88 -9.93 4.21
C GLN A 173 13.49 -9.29 5.43
N THR A 174 13.34 -9.95 6.57
CA THR A 174 13.91 -9.50 7.83
C THR A 174 14.05 -10.68 8.79
N ASN A 175 14.73 -10.43 9.91
CA ASN A 175 14.76 -11.35 11.03
C ASN A 175 14.15 -10.65 12.25
N PHE A 176 13.30 -11.35 12.96
CA PHE A 176 12.84 -10.97 14.28
C PHE A 176 13.63 -11.76 15.33
N ILE A 177 14.12 -11.08 16.33
CA ILE A 177 14.81 -11.70 17.46
C ILE A 177 13.84 -11.70 18.64
N GLY A 178 13.33 -12.88 18.97
CA GLY A 178 12.50 -13.11 20.15
C GLY A 178 13.32 -13.25 21.43
N ASP A 179 12.67 -13.76 22.46
CA ASP A 179 13.33 -14.17 23.70
C ASP A 179 14.11 -15.51 23.53
N SER A 180 14.64 -16.02 24.63
CA SER A 180 15.42 -17.27 24.62
C SER A 180 14.61 -18.51 24.23
N GLU A 181 13.28 -18.47 24.34
CA GLU A 181 12.40 -19.60 23.99
C GLU A 181 12.02 -19.57 22.50
N ILE A 182 11.81 -18.39 21.95
CA ILE A 182 11.37 -18.19 20.55
C ILE A 182 12.56 -18.14 19.59
N GLY A 183 13.68 -17.54 20.03
CA GLY A 183 14.88 -17.43 19.22
C GLY A 183 14.77 -16.42 18.07
N SER A 184 15.50 -16.66 16.99
CA SER A 184 15.48 -15.83 15.77
C SER A 184 14.53 -16.43 14.76
N ILE A 185 13.68 -15.58 14.18
CA ILE A 185 12.68 -15.94 13.17
C ILE A 185 12.98 -15.17 11.87
N GLY A 186 13.23 -15.91 10.80
CA GLY A 186 13.32 -15.36 9.45
C GLY A 186 11.93 -15.09 8.89
N ILE A 187 11.73 -13.92 8.30
CA ILE A 187 10.43 -13.49 7.76
C ILE A 187 10.62 -13.03 6.32
N LYS A 188 9.88 -13.63 5.39
CA LYS A 188 9.75 -13.18 4.00
C LYS A 188 8.41 -12.49 3.83
N ILE A 189 8.41 -11.36 3.14
CA ILE A 189 7.22 -10.56 2.91
C ILE A 189 7.05 -10.36 1.40
N THR A 190 5.86 -10.64 0.89
CA THR A 190 5.45 -10.27 -0.45
C THR A 190 4.20 -9.40 -0.39
N SER A 191 4.09 -8.44 -1.31
CA SER A 191 2.90 -7.59 -1.49
C SER A 191 2.60 -7.48 -2.98
N GLU A 192 1.36 -7.69 -3.35
CA GLU A 192 0.87 -7.47 -4.71
C GLU A 192 -0.28 -6.48 -4.64
N GLU A 193 -0.19 -5.41 -5.41
CA GLU A 193 -1.13 -4.30 -5.38
C GLU A 193 -1.59 -3.97 -6.79
N TRP A 194 -2.91 -3.89 -7.00
CA TRP A 194 -3.50 -3.50 -8.27
C TRP A 194 -4.23 -2.17 -8.14
N TYR A 195 -3.84 -1.23 -8.99
CA TYR A 195 -4.44 0.09 -9.04
C TYR A 195 -5.16 0.29 -10.37
N SER A 196 -6.40 0.75 -10.32
CA SER A 196 -7.20 1.11 -11.49
C SER A 196 -7.22 2.61 -11.67
N LYS A 197 -7.16 3.07 -12.93
CA LYS A 197 -7.30 4.48 -13.29
C LYS A 197 -8.60 5.07 -12.71
N LYS A 198 -8.51 6.27 -12.15
CA LYS A 198 -9.64 7.05 -11.59
C LYS A 198 -10.35 6.40 -10.39
N VAL A 199 -9.87 5.27 -9.90
CA VAL A 199 -10.44 4.57 -8.73
C VAL A 199 -9.42 4.42 -7.61
N GLY A 200 -8.17 4.08 -7.93
CA GLY A 200 -7.14 3.83 -6.93
C GLY A 200 -6.87 2.35 -6.72
N LEU A 201 -6.44 2.00 -5.51
CA LEU A 201 -6.20 0.60 -5.12
C LEU A 201 -7.51 -0.18 -5.17
N ILE A 202 -7.55 -1.26 -5.95
CA ILE A 202 -8.73 -2.13 -6.10
C ILE A 202 -8.52 -3.51 -5.52
N LYS A 203 -7.26 -3.97 -5.45
CA LYS A 203 -6.91 -5.26 -4.88
C LYS A 203 -5.53 -5.18 -4.26
N MET A 204 -5.34 -5.84 -3.12
CA MET A 204 -4.04 -6.06 -2.49
C MET A 204 -3.98 -7.47 -1.94
N ILE A 205 -2.85 -8.12 -2.11
CA ILE A 205 -2.51 -9.38 -1.44
C ILE A 205 -1.18 -9.12 -0.75
N ARG A 206 -1.12 -9.41 0.55
CA ARG A 206 0.13 -9.37 1.32
C ARG A 206 0.31 -10.70 2.03
N GLU A 207 1.50 -11.24 1.94
CA GLU A 207 1.86 -12.49 2.59
C GLU A 207 3.12 -12.27 3.43
N GLU A 208 3.09 -12.77 4.66
CA GLU A 208 4.21 -12.82 5.58
C GLU A 208 4.46 -14.28 5.93
N GLN A 209 5.57 -14.84 5.44
CA GLN A 209 5.98 -16.22 5.66
C GLN A 209 7.14 -16.26 6.63
N THR A 210 7.02 -17.06 7.67
CA THR A 210 8.10 -17.31 8.64
C THR A 210 8.77 -18.65 8.39
N ASP A 211 9.96 -18.83 8.93
CA ASP A 211 10.71 -20.09 8.95
C ASP A 211 10.40 -20.93 10.20
N THR A 212 9.31 -20.64 10.91
CA THR A 212 8.88 -21.34 12.11
C THR A 212 7.40 -21.70 12.06
N ASP A 213 7.05 -22.87 12.57
CA ASP A 213 5.66 -23.33 12.68
C ASP A 213 4.86 -22.53 13.73
N LEU A 214 5.52 -21.74 14.59
CA LEU A 214 4.84 -20.92 15.59
C LEU A 214 3.96 -19.86 14.95
N PHE A 215 4.44 -19.19 13.90
CA PHE A 215 3.71 -18.15 13.19
C PHE A 215 3.24 -18.62 11.80
N GLY A 216 3.98 -19.56 11.19
CA GLY A 216 3.68 -20.07 9.86
C GLY A 216 3.60 -18.96 8.80
N THR A 217 2.59 -19.04 7.96
CA THR A 217 2.28 -18.07 6.91
C THR A 217 0.98 -17.34 7.23
N THR A 218 1.00 -16.02 7.10
CA THR A 218 -0.22 -15.20 7.19
C THR A 218 -0.42 -14.47 5.86
N ARG A 219 -1.60 -14.65 5.26
CA ARG A 219 -1.99 -14.00 4.01
C ARG A 219 -3.16 -13.04 4.25
N MET A 220 -3.02 -11.80 3.80
CA MET A 220 -4.10 -10.81 3.78
C MET A 220 -4.54 -10.55 2.34
N ILE A 221 -5.83 -10.61 2.09
CA ILE A 221 -6.46 -10.26 0.82
C ILE A 221 -7.40 -9.10 1.06
N GLN A 222 -7.23 -8.01 0.31
CA GLN A 222 -8.09 -6.85 0.35
C GLN A 222 -8.65 -6.62 -1.05
N LEU A 223 -9.99 -6.62 -1.18
CA LEU A 223 -10.70 -6.41 -2.44
C LEU A 223 -11.64 -5.21 -2.33
N LEU A 224 -11.62 -4.34 -3.33
CA LEU A 224 -12.56 -3.23 -3.40
C LEU A 224 -13.99 -3.77 -3.53
N GLU A 225 -14.83 -3.45 -2.55
CA GLU A 225 -16.26 -3.81 -2.50
C GLU A 225 -17.14 -2.69 -3.04
N ASN A 226 -16.77 -1.45 -2.72
CA ASN A 226 -17.50 -0.27 -3.18
C ASN A 226 -16.60 0.98 -3.13
N TYR A 227 -16.93 1.99 -3.93
CA TYR A 227 -16.33 3.31 -3.85
C TYR A 227 -17.33 4.40 -4.24
N LYS A 228 -17.19 5.57 -3.63
CA LYS A 228 -18.03 6.74 -3.89
C LYS A 228 -17.18 7.87 -4.47
N LYS A 229 -17.60 8.40 -5.60
CA LYS A 229 -17.00 9.59 -6.23
C LYS A 229 -17.51 10.86 -5.56
N ARG A 230 -16.70 11.89 -5.56
CA ARG A 230 -17.10 13.26 -5.20
C ARG A 230 -17.87 13.92 -6.32
#